data_d7c2ca4ad0c9c0560273d98d20fd25ea
#
_entry.id   d7c2ca4ad0c9c0560273d98d20fd25ea
#
_cell.length_a   1.000
_cell.length_b   1.000
_cell.length_c   1.000
_cell.angle_alpha   90.00
_cell.angle_beta   90.00
_cell.angle_gamma   90.00
#
_symmetry.space_group_name_H-M   'P 1'
#
loop_
_entity.id
_entity.type
_entity.pdbx_description
1 polymer ?
#
loop_
_entity_poly.entity_id
_entity_poly.type
_entity_poly.pdbx_seq_one_letter_code
_entity_poly.pdbx_strand_id
1 'polypeptide(L)'
;MKPTEIPVGSGIPGVNMKKSPFSEPYQAAPDYNLAVCILASGSRGNATFVSSGSTSILIDAGLSGIEIERRLKSKGLSPKDLDAILVSHEHTDHIQGVGVLSRRFNLPVYINSKTQGAAFPQIGKVHDVKNFACGSTFLINDLAIHPFSISHDAEDPVGFTLNQNGTTIGIATDLGIVTAMVKEHLKRCDLLILEANHDEDMLINGPYPWSVKQRVKSRTGHLSNAASKQLLNEIQHDRLKHVILAHLSETNNTPQKAVDEVGKALNPNNVQLDVAVQHECSALFRIK
;
A
#
# COMPACT_ATOMS: atom_id res chain seq x y z
N MET A 1 68.52 41.95 -43.76
CA MET A 1 67.62 40.90 -44.34
C MET A 1 66.51 40.71 -43.33
N LYS A 2 65.26 41.07 -43.66
CA LYS A 2 64.09 40.88 -42.84
C LYS A 2 63.51 39.50 -43.10
N PRO A 3 62.96 38.75 -42.09
CA PRO A 3 62.25 37.49 -42.37
C PRO A 3 60.82 37.78 -42.85
N THR A 4 60.39 37.04 -43.80
CA THR A 4 59.09 37.03 -44.47
C THR A 4 58.01 36.46 -43.56
N GLU A 5 56.87 37.15 -43.44
CA GLU A 5 55.62 36.69 -42.77
C GLU A 5 54.88 35.72 -43.65
N ILE A 6 54.39 34.65 -43.06
CA ILE A 6 53.48 33.65 -43.67
C ILE A 6 52.04 33.99 -43.24
N PRO A 7 51.04 34.02 -44.16
CA PRO A 7 49.67 34.37 -43.81
C PRO A 7 48.93 33.20 -43.13
N VAL A 8 48.21 33.53 -42.07
CA VAL A 8 47.31 32.64 -41.30
C VAL A 8 46.04 32.38 -42.14
N GLY A 9 45.80 31.14 -42.46
CA GLY A 9 44.65 30.68 -43.19
C GLY A 9 43.34 30.69 -42.41
N SER A 10 42.30 30.97 -43.14
CA SER A 10 40.89 31.13 -42.84
C SER A 10 40.27 30.03 -41.96
N GLY A 11 39.49 30.45 -40.94
CA GLY A 11 38.72 29.59 -40.05
C GLY A 11 37.67 28.73 -40.76
N ILE A 12 37.52 27.54 -40.24
CA ILE A 12 36.47 26.58 -40.59
C ILE A 12 35.18 26.96 -39.89
N PRO A 13 33.98 26.98 -40.54
CA PRO A 13 32.72 27.36 -39.89
C PRO A 13 32.23 26.28 -38.95
N GLY A 14 31.74 26.74 -37.82
CA GLY A 14 30.98 26.14 -36.75
C GLY A 14 30.50 24.69 -36.88
N VAL A 15 31.15 23.78 -36.15
CA VAL A 15 30.53 22.51 -35.73
C VAL A 15 29.71 22.80 -34.47
N ASN A 16 28.42 22.80 -34.66
CA ASN A 16 27.43 22.90 -33.58
C ASN A 16 27.51 21.61 -32.75
N MET A 17 28.24 21.61 -31.63
CA MET A 17 28.24 20.51 -30.70
C MET A 17 26.83 20.42 -30.07
N LYS A 18 26.02 19.50 -30.59
CA LYS A 18 24.81 19.09 -29.91
C LYS A 18 25.21 18.65 -28.50
N LYS A 19 24.66 19.31 -27.48
CA LYS A 19 24.77 18.86 -26.09
C LYS A 19 24.37 17.41 -26.03
N SER A 20 25.23 16.57 -25.39
CA SER A 20 24.96 15.18 -25.08
C SER A 20 23.62 15.06 -24.32
N PRO A 21 22.71 14.13 -24.67
CA PRO A 21 21.44 13.95 -23.97
C PRO A 21 21.56 13.25 -22.61
N PHE A 22 22.78 13.10 -22.06
CA PHE A 22 23.04 12.38 -20.81
C PHE A 22 23.61 13.33 -19.75
N SER A 23 22.77 14.19 -19.20
CA SER A 23 23.04 14.86 -17.93
C SER A 23 21.72 15.16 -17.20
N GLU A 24 20.89 14.11 -16.98
CA GLU A 24 20.01 14.17 -15.82
C GLU A 24 20.89 13.99 -14.58
N PRO A 25 20.66 14.76 -13.50
CA PRO A 25 21.42 14.59 -12.28
C PRO A 25 21.19 13.16 -11.78
N TYR A 26 22.28 12.43 -11.58
CA TYR A 26 22.29 11.13 -10.89
C TYR A 26 21.57 11.31 -9.55
N GLN A 27 20.29 10.95 -9.48
CA GLN A 27 19.58 10.84 -8.23
C GLN A 27 20.23 9.66 -7.49
N ALA A 28 20.88 9.94 -6.38
CA ALA A 28 21.40 8.90 -5.50
C ALA A 28 20.26 7.91 -5.21
N ALA A 29 20.56 6.61 -5.26
CA ALA A 29 19.58 5.58 -4.91
C ALA A 29 18.97 5.90 -3.54
N PRO A 30 17.66 5.71 -3.35
CA PRO A 30 17.02 6.04 -2.09
C PRO A 30 17.68 5.26 -0.95
N ASP A 31 17.84 5.90 0.23
CA ASP A 31 18.42 5.30 1.43
C ASP A 31 17.42 4.34 2.13
N TYR A 32 16.58 3.64 1.36
CA TYR A 32 15.61 2.64 1.83
C TYR A 32 15.30 1.63 0.74
N ASN A 33 14.91 0.41 1.13
CA ASN A 33 14.42 -0.60 0.19
C ASN A 33 12.94 -0.41 -0.11
N LEU A 34 12.14 -0.16 0.92
CA LEU A 34 10.71 0.09 0.79
C LEU A 34 10.27 1.30 1.61
N ALA A 35 9.32 2.06 1.08
CA ALA A 35 8.62 3.10 1.81
C ALA A 35 7.11 2.88 1.71
N VAL A 36 6.37 3.19 2.79
CA VAL A 36 4.91 3.08 2.83
C VAL A 36 4.28 4.28 3.49
N CYS A 37 3.15 4.74 2.96
CA CYS A 37 2.30 5.76 3.55
C CYS A 37 0.84 5.33 3.41
N ILE A 38 0.14 5.17 4.53
CA ILE A 38 -1.30 4.93 4.51
C ILE A 38 -1.99 6.27 4.29
N LEU A 39 -2.60 6.45 3.12
CA LEU A 39 -3.31 7.67 2.77
C LEU A 39 -4.67 7.75 3.47
N ALA A 40 -5.33 6.60 3.66
CA ALA A 40 -6.58 6.46 4.39
C ALA A 40 -6.75 5.01 4.84
N SER A 41 -7.41 4.78 5.98
CA SER A 41 -7.73 3.44 6.46
C SER A 41 -9.01 3.42 7.29
N GLY A 42 -9.99 2.62 6.86
CA GLY A 42 -11.29 2.43 7.50
C GLY A 42 -12.44 2.33 6.51
N SER A 43 -13.65 2.13 7.00
CA SER A 43 -14.85 1.81 6.20
C SER A 43 -15.32 2.92 5.23
N ARG A 44 -14.69 4.09 5.22
CA ARG A 44 -14.99 5.17 4.27
C ARG A 44 -13.98 5.27 3.13
N GLY A 45 -12.96 4.45 3.15
CA GLY A 45 -11.98 4.36 2.08
C GLY A 45 -10.60 3.99 2.57
N ASN A 46 -9.99 3.07 1.85
CA ASN A 46 -8.66 2.55 2.09
C ASN A 46 -7.77 2.88 0.90
N ALA A 47 -6.58 3.36 1.15
CA ALA A 47 -5.57 3.63 0.13
C ALA A 47 -4.18 3.64 0.77
N THR A 48 -3.28 2.81 0.27
CA THR A 48 -1.91 2.69 0.75
C THR A 48 -0.92 2.91 -0.38
N PHE A 49 -0.07 3.92 -0.24
CA PHE A 49 1.05 4.14 -1.14
C PHE A 49 2.24 3.30 -0.70
N VAL A 50 2.87 2.60 -1.66
CA VAL A 50 4.13 1.86 -1.44
C VAL A 50 5.11 2.21 -2.54
N SER A 51 6.39 2.39 -2.18
CA SER A 51 7.47 2.66 -3.14
C SER A 51 8.75 1.89 -2.79
N SER A 52 9.42 1.38 -3.83
CA SER A 52 10.80 0.88 -3.75
C SER A 52 11.84 1.96 -4.13
N GLY A 53 11.39 3.19 -4.35
CA GLY A 53 12.22 4.29 -4.86
C GLY A 53 12.24 4.36 -6.39
N SER A 54 12.31 3.24 -7.10
CA SER A 54 12.18 3.16 -8.55
C SER A 54 10.76 2.80 -9.02
N THR A 55 9.97 2.15 -8.16
CA THR A 55 8.59 1.77 -8.42
C THR A 55 7.67 2.37 -7.34
N SER A 56 6.56 2.95 -7.75
CA SER A 56 5.56 3.52 -6.86
C SER A 56 4.17 2.97 -7.21
N ILE A 57 3.49 2.37 -6.25
CA ILE A 57 2.16 1.80 -6.45
C ILE A 57 1.15 2.32 -5.42
N LEU A 58 -0.11 2.28 -5.81
CA LEU A 58 -1.22 2.49 -4.91
C LEU A 58 -1.92 1.16 -4.68
N ILE A 59 -2.02 0.73 -3.43
CA ILE A 59 -2.81 -0.45 -3.03
C ILE A 59 -4.15 0.06 -2.54
N ASP A 60 -5.18 -0.32 -3.26
CA ASP A 60 -6.54 0.19 -3.17
C ASP A 60 -6.66 1.70 -3.42
N ALA A 61 -7.85 2.12 -3.80
CA ALA A 61 -8.20 3.50 -4.08
C ALA A 61 -9.64 3.77 -3.64
N GLY A 62 -9.91 3.55 -2.36
CA GLY A 62 -11.24 3.57 -1.78
C GLY A 62 -11.83 4.96 -1.53
N LEU A 63 -11.09 6.01 -1.83
CA LEU A 63 -11.56 7.40 -1.80
C LEU A 63 -11.81 7.92 -3.21
N SER A 64 -12.50 9.08 -3.35
CA SER A 64 -12.59 9.74 -4.65
C SER A 64 -11.20 10.06 -5.20
N GLY A 65 -11.05 10.03 -6.53
CA GLY A 65 -9.76 10.31 -7.18
C GLY A 65 -9.17 11.67 -6.77
N ILE A 66 -10.00 12.71 -6.63
CA ILE A 66 -9.57 14.05 -6.16
C ILE A 66 -9.01 13.98 -4.73
N GLU A 67 -9.65 13.23 -3.85
CA GLU A 67 -9.20 13.11 -2.47
C GLU A 67 -7.88 12.34 -2.37
N ILE A 68 -7.70 11.29 -3.17
CA ILE A 68 -6.40 10.57 -3.26
C ILE A 68 -5.31 11.49 -3.77
N GLU A 69 -5.58 12.27 -4.84
CA GLU A 69 -4.62 13.27 -5.36
C GLU A 69 -4.24 14.28 -4.28
N ARG A 70 -5.21 14.81 -3.54
CA ARG A 70 -4.98 15.77 -2.45
C ARG A 70 -4.09 15.17 -1.36
N ARG A 71 -4.35 13.91 -0.97
CA ARG A 71 -3.58 13.20 0.07
C ARG A 71 -2.17 12.87 -0.39
N LEU A 72 -1.98 12.38 -1.60
CA LEU A 72 -0.65 12.20 -2.19
C LEU A 72 0.13 13.51 -2.19
N LYS A 73 -0.48 14.60 -2.69
CA LYS A 73 0.15 15.92 -2.73
C LYS A 73 0.56 16.42 -1.34
N SER A 74 -0.24 16.17 -0.30
CA SER A 74 0.10 16.56 1.08
C SER A 74 1.36 15.88 1.63
N LYS A 75 1.76 14.76 0.99
CA LYS A 75 3.00 14.01 1.29
C LYS A 75 4.13 14.29 0.30
N GLY A 76 3.97 15.28 -0.59
CA GLY A 76 4.95 15.58 -1.63
C GLY A 76 4.99 14.55 -2.76
N LEU A 77 3.94 13.70 -2.88
CA LEU A 77 3.79 12.66 -3.89
C LEU A 77 2.81 13.11 -4.98
N SER A 78 2.91 12.49 -6.16
CA SER A 78 2.01 12.78 -7.28
C SER A 78 1.42 11.50 -7.86
N PRO A 79 0.13 11.48 -8.24
CA PRO A 79 -0.44 10.35 -8.98
C PRO A 79 0.26 10.08 -10.32
N LYS A 80 0.96 11.06 -10.89
CA LYS A 80 1.74 10.91 -12.13
C LYS A 80 2.99 10.06 -11.96
N ASP A 81 3.46 9.92 -10.72
CA ASP A 81 4.65 9.15 -10.38
C ASP A 81 4.29 7.71 -9.97
N LEU A 82 3.00 7.35 -10.05
CA LEU A 82 2.55 5.98 -9.82
C LEU A 82 2.74 5.13 -11.08
N ASP A 83 3.20 3.90 -10.88
CA ASP A 83 3.34 2.89 -11.94
C ASP A 83 2.09 2.01 -12.08
N ALA A 84 1.32 1.83 -11.01
CA ALA A 84 0.15 0.96 -11.00
C ALA A 84 -0.81 1.22 -9.83
N ILE A 85 -2.04 0.73 -10.00
CA ILE A 85 -3.00 0.52 -8.91
C ILE A 85 -3.17 -0.98 -8.72
N LEU A 86 -3.08 -1.45 -7.48
CA LEU A 86 -3.29 -2.83 -7.07
C LEU A 86 -4.58 -2.91 -6.26
N VAL A 87 -5.49 -3.83 -6.60
CA VAL A 87 -6.79 -3.97 -5.94
C VAL A 87 -6.85 -5.24 -5.13
N SER A 88 -7.19 -5.11 -3.84
CA SER A 88 -7.32 -6.23 -2.90
C SER A 88 -8.65 -6.99 -3.07
N HIS A 89 -9.76 -6.26 -3.16
CA HIS A 89 -11.11 -6.78 -3.37
C HIS A 89 -12.07 -5.68 -3.86
N GLU A 90 -13.32 -6.02 -4.18
CA GLU A 90 -14.28 -5.16 -4.91
C GLU A 90 -15.13 -4.23 -4.05
N HIS A 91 -14.99 -4.20 -2.72
CA HIS A 91 -15.79 -3.29 -1.90
C HIS A 91 -15.54 -1.82 -2.25
N THR A 92 -16.58 -1.00 -2.18
CA THR A 92 -16.55 0.41 -2.62
C THR A 92 -15.46 1.21 -1.93
N ASP A 93 -15.22 0.96 -0.64
CA ASP A 93 -14.16 1.59 0.16
C ASP A 93 -12.73 1.12 -0.20
N HIS A 94 -12.59 0.27 -1.22
CA HIS A 94 -11.32 -0.13 -1.83
C HIS A 94 -11.19 0.29 -3.29
N ILE A 95 -12.31 0.49 -4.00
CA ILE A 95 -12.26 0.70 -5.47
C ILE A 95 -12.81 2.03 -5.97
N GLN A 96 -13.41 2.87 -5.15
CA GLN A 96 -14.15 4.08 -5.55
C GLN A 96 -13.38 4.98 -6.53
N GLY A 97 -12.09 5.18 -6.31
CA GLY A 97 -11.22 6.04 -7.13
C GLY A 97 -10.48 5.33 -8.26
N VAL A 98 -10.45 3.98 -8.27
CA VAL A 98 -9.64 3.17 -9.19
C VAL A 98 -9.84 3.58 -10.65
N GLY A 99 -11.09 3.56 -11.12
CA GLY A 99 -11.38 3.84 -12.52
C GLY A 99 -11.00 5.27 -12.95
N VAL A 100 -11.25 6.25 -12.07
CA VAL A 100 -10.93 7.67 -12.34
C VAL A 100 -9.41 7.86 -12.43
N LEU A 101 -8.67 7.36 -11.44
CA LEU A 101 -7.21 7.49 -11.40
C LEU A 101 -6.55 6.75 -12.57
N SER A 102 -6.99 5.52 -12.85
CA SER A 102 -6.48 4.73 -13.97
C SER A 102 -6.62 5.47 -15.30
N ARG A 103 -7.81 5.98 -15.63
CA ARG A 103 -8.04 6.72 -16.89
C ARG A 103 -7.30 8.04 -16.96
N ARG A 104 -7.23 8.77 -15.83
CA ARG A 104 -6.66 10.13 -15.81
C ARG A 104 -5.14 10.14 -15.87
N PHE A 105 -4.50 9.14 -15.28
CA PHE A 105 -3.04 9.06 -15.18
C PHE A 105 -2.44 7.90 -15.97
N ASN A 106 -3.25 7.19 -16.77
CA ASN A 106 -2.86 6.04 -17.59
C ASN A 106 -2.26 4.90 -16.75
N LEU A 107 -2.81 4.68 -15.54
CA LEU A 107 -2.31 3.67 -14.62
C LEU A 107 -2.91 2.30 -14.95
N PRO A 108 -2.10 1.26 -15.15
CA PRO A 108 -2.57 -0.11 -15.20
C PRO A 108 -3.16 -0.52 -13.85
N VAL A 109 -4.23 -1.33 -13.88
CA VAL A 109 -4.89 -1.86 -12.70
C VAL A 109 -4.59 -3.35 -12.57
N TYR A 110 -3.89 -3.72 -11.52
CA TYR A 110 -3.62 -5.10 -11.16
C TYR A 110 -4.74 -5.61 -10.26
N ILE A 111 -5.44 -6.66 -10.70
CA ILE A 111 -6.65 -7.16 -10.04
C ILE A 111 -6.82 -8.64 -10.39
N ASN A 112 -7.32 -9.48 -9.46
CA ASN A 112 -7.66 -10.85 -9.83
C ASN A 112 -8.97 -10.90 -10.64
N SER A 113 -9.18 -11.97 -11.41
CA SER A 113 -10.28 -12.05 -12.38
C SER A 113 -11.68 -12.05 -11.75
N LYS A 114 -11.87 -12.60 -10.54
CA LYS A 114 -13.17 -12.61 -9.88
C LYS A 114 -13.50 -11.24 -9.31
N THR A 115 -12.57 -10.64 -8.58
CA THR A 115 -12.67 -9.26 -8.11
C THR A 115 -12.90 -8.29 -9.28
N GLN A 116 -12.23 -8.50 -10.43
CA GLN A 116 -12.46 -7.70 -11.63
C GLN A 116 -13.92 -7.76 -12.08
N GLY A 117 -14.50 -8.97 -12.16
CA GLY A 117 -15.90 -9.14 -12.57
C GLY A 117 -16.87 -8.38 -11.68
N ALA A 118 -16.66 -8.39 -10.36
CA ALA A 118 -17.50 -7.71 -9.39
C ALA A 118 -17.24 -6.17 -9.34
N ALA A 119 -15.98 -5.74 -9.51
CA ALA A 119 -15.59 -4.33 -9.42
C ALA A 119 -15.99 -3.50 -10.65
N PHE A 120 -15.94 -4.07 -11.85
CA PHE A 120 -16.11 -3.33 -13.11
C PHE A 120 -17.44 -2.57 -13.26
N PRO A 121 -18.60 -3.06 -12.77
CA PRO A 121 -19.82 -2.26 -12.76
C PRO A 121 -19.69 -0.92 -12.06
N GLN A 122 -18.80 -0.80 -11.06
CA GLN A 122 -18.59 0.42 -10.29
C GLN A 122 -17.46 1.28 -10.85
N ILE A 123 -16.32 0.69 -11.20
CA ILE A 123 -15.13 1.43 -11.64
C ILE A 123 -15.16 1.80 -13.11
N GLY A 124 -15.96 1.07 -13.91
CA GLY A 124 -16.07 1.24 -15.36
C GLY A 124 -14.77 0.86 -16.09
N LYS A 125 -14.62 1.36 -17.32
CA LYS A 125 -13.42 1.10 -18.12
C LYS A 125 -12.18 1.70 -17.45
N VAL A 126 -11.09 0.94 -17.37
CA VAL A 126 -9.77 1.39 -16.92
C VAL A 126 -8.80 1.51 -18.09
N HIS A 127 -7.62 2.10 -17.88
CA HIS A 127 -6.61 2.28 -18.94
C HIS A 127 -6.09 0.94 -19.44
N ASP A 128 -5.63 0.09 -18.52
CA ASP A 128 -5.12 -1.26 -18.82
C ASP A 128 -5.43 -2.17 -17.62
N VAL A 129 -5.68 -3.46 -17.89
CA VAL A 129 -5.96 -4.48 -16.86
C VAL A 129 -4.87 -5.51 -16.87
N LYS A 130 -4.29 -5.76 -15.71
CA LYS A 130 -3.32 -6.82 -15.47
C LYS A 130 -3.89 -7.80 -14.46
N ASN A 131 -4.27 -8.99 -14.92
CA ASN A 131 -4.75 -10.00 -13.99
C ASN A 131 -3.60 -10.72 -13.30
N PHE A 132 -3.73 -10.89 -11.99
CA PHE A 132 -2.87 -11.76 -11.19
C PHE A 132 -3.65 -12.96 -10.66
N ALA A 133 -2.94 -14.02 -10.31
CA ALA A 133 -3.50 -15.18 -9.62
C ALA A 133 -3.10 -15.15 -8.14
N CYS A 134 -4.08 -15.39 -7.25
CA CYS A 134 -3.80 -15.54 -5.82
C CYS A 134 -2.80 -16.70 -5.60
N GLY A 135 -1.83 -16.50 -4.70
CA GLY A 135 -0.76 -17.46 -4.43
C GLY A 135 0.41 -17.46 -5.43
N SER A 136 0.37 -16.60 -6.47
CA SER A 136 1.45 -16.50 -7.46
C SER A 136 2.13 -15.13 -7.39
N THR A 137 3.44 -15.11 -7.15
CA THR A 137 4.22 -13.87 -7.15
C THR A 137 4.34 -13.30 -8.57
N PHE A 138 4.17 -11.98 -8.69
CA PHE A 138 4.43 -11.24 -9.92
C PHE A 138 5.27 -9.99 -9.62
N LEU A 139 5.77 -9.36 -10.67
CA LEU A 139 6.61 -8.16 -10.58
C LEU A 139 5.89 -6.95 -11.16
N ILE A 140 6.01 -5.82 -10.47
CA ILE A 140 5.81 -4.49 -11.05
C ILE A 140 7.19 -3.83 -10.99
N ASN A 141 7.84 -3.70 -12.14
CA ASN A 141 9.24 -3.28 -12.26
C ASN A 141 10.16 -4.11 -11.34
N ASP A 142 10.73 -3.50 -10.29
CA ASP A 142 11.64 -4.12 -9.32
C ASP A 142 10.93 -4.63 -8.05
N LEU A 143 9.64 -4.39 -7.90
CA LEU A 143 8.85 -4.74 -6.72
C LEU A 143 8.19 -6.11 -6.91
N ALA A 144 8.56 -7.09 -6.09
CA ALA A 144 7.93 -8.41 -6.06
C ALA A 144 6.68 -8.37 -5.17
N ILE A 145 5.54 -8.79 -5.72
CA ILE A 145 4.23 -8.77 -5.07
C ILE A 145 3.67 -10.19 -5.01
N HIS A 146 3.32 -10.64 -3.82
CA HIS A 146 2.70 -11.94 -3.62
C HIS A 146 1.31 -11.75 -2.97
N PRO A 147 0.22 -11.98 -3.72
CA PRO A 147 -1.13 -11.98 -3.20
C PRO A 147 -1.42 -13.30 -2.48
N PHE A 148 -2.03 -13.24 -1.30
CA PHE A 148 -2.49 -14.42 -0.56
C PHE A 148 -3.95 -14.27 -0.13
N SER A 149 -4.69 -15.38 -0.12
CA SER A 149 -6.12 -15.38 0.21
C SER A 149 -6.34 -14.99 1.67
N ILE A 150 -7.32 -14.11 1.89
CA ILE A 150 -7.84 -13.74 3.20
C ILE A 150 -9.32 -14.13 3.31
N SER A 151 -9.83 -14.22 4.54
CA SER A 151 -11.22 -14.55 4.79
C SER A 151 -12.05 -13.28 4.95
N HIS A 152 -12.78 -12.90 3.91
CA HIS A 152 -13.65 -11.72 3.89
C HIS A 152 -14.89 -11.96 3.04
N ASP A 153 -15.96 -11.18 3.21
CA ASP A 153 -17.23 -11.30 2.46
C ASP A 153 -17.15 -10.62 1.07
N ALA A 154 -16.16 -11.01 0.27
CA ALA A 154 -15.89 -10.56 -1.09
C ALA A 154 -15.64 -11.75 -2.02
N GLU A 155 -15.60 -11.53 -3.35
CA GLU A 155 -15.52 -12.61 -4.35
C GLU A 155 -14.20 -13.41 -4.30
N ASP A 156 -13.07 -12.71 -4.17
CA ASP A 156 -11.74 -13.35 -4.06
C ASP A 156 -10.74 -12.40 -3.38
N PRO A 157 -10.97 -12.09 -2.08
CA PRO A 157 -10.20 -11.09 -1.36
C PRO A 157 -8.78 -11.55 -1.07
N VAL A 158 -7.82 -10.64 -1.21
CA VAL A 158 -6.41 -10.93 -1.00
C VAL A 158 -5.74 -9.92 -0.09
N GLY A 159 -4.83 -10.41 0.78
CA GLY A 159 -3.76 -9.63 1.35
C GLY A 159 -2.52 -9.69 0.46
N PHE A 160 -1.52 -8.88 0.76
CA PHE A 160 -0.29 -8.80 -0.03
C PHE A 160 0.96 -8.88 0.84
N THR A 161 2.00 -9.55 0.34
CA THR A 161 3.38 -9.26 0.74
C THR A 161 4.11 -8.61 -0.42
N LEU A 162 4.88 -7.56 -0.11
CA LEU A 162 5.67 -6.81 -1.07
C LEU A 162 7.15 -6.93 -0.65
N ASN A 163 7.98 -7.35 -1.57
CA ASN A 163 9.41 -7.56 -1.29
C ASN A 163 10.29 -6.77 -2.24
N GLN A 164 11.30 -6.11 -1.69
CA GLN A 164 12.39 -5.50 -2.42
C GLN A 164 13.70 -5.71 -1.67
N ASN A 165 14.70 -6.30 -2.33
CA ASN A 165 16.03 -6.54 -1.79
C ASN A 165 16.03 -7.26 -0.42
N GLY A 166 15.08 -8.19 -0.19
CA GLY A 166 14.96 -8.94 1.06
C GLY A 166 14.18 -8.23 2.17
N THR A 167 13.79 -6.98 1.98
CA THR A 167 12.88 -6.26 2.88
C THR A 167 11.44 -6.53 2.48
N THR A 168 10.58 -6.87 3.43
CA THR A 168 9.20 -7.30 3.16
C THR A 168 8.18 -6.49 3.96
N ILE A 169 7.16 -5.96 3.27
CA ILE A 169 5.95 -5.39 3.87
C ILE A 169 4.82 -6.40 3.73
N GLY A 170 4.08 -6.66 4.81
CA GLY A 170 2.84 -7.43 4.81
C GLY A 170 1.63 -6.52 5.00
N ILE A 171 0.56 -6.75 4.22
CA ILE A 171 -0.70 -6.01 4.30
C ILE A 171 -1.84 -7.00 4.41
N ALA A 172 -2.57 -6.94 5.53
CA ALA A 172 -3.73 -7.78 5.82
C ALA A 172 -4.79 -6.96 6.55
N THR A 173 -5.69 -6.35 5.79
CA THR A 173 -6.91 -5.69 6.23
C THR A 173 -8.10 -6.49 5.73
N ASP A 174 -9.28 -6.22 6.27
CA ASP A 174 -10.52 -6.93 5.92
C ASP A 174 -10.39 -8.45 6.18
N LEU A 175 -9.88 -8.76 7.34
CA LEU A 175 -9.51 -10.11 7.74
C LEU A 175 -10.47 -10.63 8.82
N GLY A 176 -11.40 -11.51 8.46
CA GLY A 176 -12.36 -12.07 9.42
C GLY A 176 -11.72 -13.08 10.38
N ILE A 177 -10.91 -13.99 9.86
CA ILE A 177 -10.15 -14.95 10.68
C ILE A 177 -8.71 -15.12 10.19
N VAL A 178 -7.84 -15.39 11.14
CA VAL A 178 -6.43 -15.69 10.85
C VAL A 178 -6.27 -17.17 10.52
N THR A 179 -5.96 -17.47 9.26
CA THR A 179 -5.66 -18.84 8.82
C THR A 179 -4.16 -19.15 8.97
N ALA A 180 -3.79 -20.44 8.90
CA ALA A 180 -2.38 -20.85 8.88
C ALA A 180 -1.62 -20.23 7.69
N MET A 181 -2.28 -20.06 6.53
CA MET A 181 -1.73 -19.41 5.35
C MET A 181 -1.40 -17.94 5.63
N VAL A 182 -2.32 -17.18 6.21
CA VAL A 182 -2.10 -15.77 6.60
C VAL A 182 -0.87 -15.66 7.52
N LYS A 183 -0.78 -16.51 8.54
CA LYS A 183 0.38 -16.54 9.45
C LYS A 183 1.69 -16.79 8.71
N GLU A 184 1.69 -17.76 7.77
CA GLU A 184 2.89 -18.13 6.99
C GLU A 184 3.40 -16.95 6.15
N HIS A 185 2.50 -16.18 5.53
CA HIS A 185 2.88 -15.01 4.74
C HIS A 185 3.36 -13.83 5.61
N LEU A 186 2.74 -13.60 6.76
CA LEU A 186 3.04 -12.46 7.60
C LEU A 186 4.26 -12.64 8.52
N LYS A 187 4.61 -13.88 8.87
CA LYS A 187 5.70 -14.18 9.84
C LYS A 187 7.11 -13.78 9.40
N ARG A 188 7.30 -13.29 8.16
CA ARG A 188 8.62 -12.89 7.64
C ARG A 188 8.71 -11.42 7.29
N CYS A 189 7.69 -10.64 7.63
CA CYS A 189 7.62 -9.23 7.26
C CYS A 189 8.41 -8.35 8.22
N ASP A 190 9.11 -7.37 7.68
CA ASP A 190 9.84 -6.35 8.43
C ASP A 190 8.90 -5.23 8.90
N LEU A 191 7.81 -4.97 8.15
CA LEU A 191 6.70 -4.10 8.51
C LEU A 191 5.38 -4.81 8.22
N LEU A 192 4.41 -4.67 9.13
CA LEU A 192 3.04 -5.15 8.98
C LEU A 192 2.02 -4.01 9.00
N ILE A 193 1.12 -3.98 8.03
CA ILE A 193 -0.14 -3.23 8.07
C ILE A 193 -1.21 -4.26 8.39
N LEU A 194 -1.73 -4.21 9.60
CA LEU A 194 -2.59 -5.25 10.15
C LEU A 194 -3.91 -4.68 10.64
N GLU A 195 -5.01 -5.35 10.32
CA GLU A 195 -6.31 -4.97 10.82
C GLU A 195 -6.38 -5.03 12.36
N ALA A 196 -6.99 -4.00 12.94
CA ALA A 196 -7.46 -3.95 14.32
C ALA A 196 -8.81 -3.22 14.32
N ASN A 197 -9.85 -3.90 13.80
CA ASN A 197 -11.09 -3.24 13.46
C ASN A 197 -11.88 -2.78 14.68
N HIS A 198 -12.08 -3.64 15.67
CA HIS A 198 -12.98 -3.33 16.78
C HIS A 198 -12.46 -3.82 18.14
N ASP A 199 -12.82 -3.08 19.15
CA ASP A 199 -12.84 -3.52 20.55
C ASP A 199 -14.12 -4.35 20.76
N GLU A 200 -14.00 -5.53 21.34
CA GLU A 200 -15.12 -6.47 21.45
C GLU A 200 -16.24 -5.93 22.35
N ASP A 201 -15.90 -5.25 23.44
CA ASP A 201 -16.90 -4.66 24.37
C ASP A 201 -17.61 -3.48 23.70
N MET A 202 -16.89 -2.62 22.99
CA MET A 202 -17.51 -1.54 22.22
C MET A 202 -18.45 -2.07 21.15
N LEU A 203 -18.07 -3.13 20.43
CA LEU A 203 -18.94 -3.73 19.41
C LEU A 203 -20.20 -4.33 20.04
N ILE A 204 -20.07 -5.09 21.14
CA ILE A 204 -21.22 -5.74 21.81
C ILE A 204 -22.19 -4.69 22.36
N ASN A 205 -21.67 -3.66 23.04
CA ASN A 205 -22.47 -2.64 23.70
C ASN A 205 -22.77 -1.43 22.80
N GLY A 206 -22.17 -1.35 21.61
CA GLY A 206 -22.31 -0.23 20.68
C GLY A 206 -23.67 -0.16 19.96
N PRO A 207 -23.89 0.88 19.17
CA PRO A 207 -25.18 1.20 18.58
C PRO A 207 -25.58 0.35 17.38
N TYR A 208 -24.68 -0.50 16.85
CA TYR A 208 -24.97 -1.29 15.67
C TYR A 208 -26.13 -2.28 15.91
N PRO A 209 -27.00 -2.50 14.92
CA PRO A 209 -27.97 -3.59 14.94
C PRO A 209 -27.29 -4.94 15.16
N TRP A 210 -27.98 -5.88 15.78
CA TRP A 210 -27.43 -7.21 16.08
C TRP A 210 -26.91 -7.94 14.85
N SER A 211 -27.61 -7.86 13.72
CA SER A 211 -27.19 -8.45 12.45
C SER A 211 -25.83 -7.90 11.97
N VAL A 212 -25.59 -6.59 12.13
CA VAL A 212 -24.31 -5.96 11.78
C VAL A 212 -23.21 -6.42 12.73
N LYS A 213 -23.48 -6.49 14.03
CA LYS A 213 -22.53 -7.03 15.03
C LYS A 213 -22.13 -8.47 14.70
N GLN A 214 -23.10 -9.32 14.35
CA GLN A 214 -22.83 -10.69 13.93
C GLN A 214 -21.97 -10.76 12.65
N ARG A 215 -22.27 -9.92 11.65
CA ARG A 215 -21.46 -9.82 10.43
C ARG A 215 -20.02 -9.43 10.73
N VAL A 216 -19.81 -8.37 11.53
CA VAL A 216 -18.47 -7.90 11.91
C VAL A 216 -17.67 -9.00 12.63
N LYS A 217 -18.30 -9.75 13.54
CA LYS A 217 -17.67 -10.86 14.29
C LYS A 217 -17.58 -12.17 13.52
N SER A 218 -18.13 -12.24 12.31
CA SER A 218 -18.17 -13.50 11.55
C SER A 218 -16.77 -13.89 11.06
N ARG A 219 -16.66 -15.13 10.58
CA ARG A 219 -15.41 -15.65 9.98
C ARG A 219 -14.97 -14.88 8.72
N THR A 220 -15.88 -14.15 8.09
CA THR A 220 -15.68 -13.32 6.92
C THR A 220 -15.87 -11.82 7.24
N GLY A 221 -15.93 -11.46 8.50
CA GLY A 221 -16.05 -10.09 8.96
C GLY A 221 -14.68 -9.41 9.13
N HIS A 222 -14.41 -8.93 10.35
CA HIS A 222 -13.21 -8.14 10.66
C HIS A 222 -12.51 -8.61 11.93
N LEU A 223 -11.20 -8.43 11.98
CA LEU A 223 -10.37 -8.83 13.09
C LEU A 223 -10.52 -7.88 14.28
N SER A 224 -10.80 -8.43 15.48
CA SER A 224 -10.82 -7.64 16.71
C SER A 224 -9.40 -7.26 17.16
N ASN A 225 -9.28 -6.26 18.05
CA ASN A 225 -8.01 -5.90 18.67
C ASN A 225 -7.36 -7.11 19.36
N ALA A 226 -8.17 -7.92 20.06
CA ALA A 226 -7.70 -9.13 20.75
C ALA A 226 -7.17 -10.20 19.77
N ALA A 227 -7.84 -10.40 18.64
CA ALA A 227 -7.40 -11.34 17.60
C ALA A 227 -6.13 -10.86 16.88
N SER A 228 -5.99 -9.56 16.65
CA SER A 228 -4.77 -8.95 16.12
C SER A 228 -3.59 -9.14 17.05
N LYS A 229 -3.79 -8.92 18.35
CA LYS A 229 -2.79 -9.23 19.39
C LYS A 229 -2.38 -10.70 19.36
N GLN A 230 -3.37 -11.61 19.30
CA GLN A 230 -3.08 -13.05 19.25
C GLN A 230 -2.23 -13.40 18.01
N LEU A 231 -2.57 -12.87 16.84
CA LEU A 231 -1.79 -13.06 15.62
C LEU A 231 -0.34 -12.61 15.83
N LEU A 232 -0.12 -11.40 16.35
CA LEU A 232 1.24 -10.87 16.57
C LEU A 232 2.05 -11.72 17.56
N ASN A 233 1.43 -12.25 18.63
CA ASN A 233 2.11 -13.17 19.55
C ASN A 233 2.64 -14.43 18.84
N GLU A 234 1.97 -14.87 17.76
CA GLU A 234 2.33 -16.08 17.05
C GLU A 234 3.34 -15.85 15.91
N ILE A 235 3.40 -14.63 15.33
CA ILE A 235 4.19 -14.37 14.13
C ILE A 235 5.34 -13.40 14.33
N GLN A 236 5.43 -12.68 15.46
CA GLN A 236 6.54 -11.75 15.70
C GLN A 236 7.89 -12.45 15.71
N HIS A 237 8.91 -11.76 15.25
CA HIS A 237 10.28 -12.23 15.15
C HIS A 237 11.26 -11.04 15.14
N ASP A 238 12.56 -11.25 15.25
CA ASP A 238 13.58 -10.20 15.44
C ASP A 238 13.68 -9.20 14.27
N ARG A 239 13.23 -9.59 13.08
CA ARG A 239 13.22 -8.70 11.90
C ARG A 239 12.01 -7.79 11.85
N LEU A 240 10.91 -8.10 12.55
CA LEU A 240 9.75 -7.22 12.60
C LEU A 240 10.13 -5.94 13.33
N LYS A 241 10.09 -4.81 12.64
CA LYS A 241 10.46 -3.48 13.16
C LYS A 241 9.29 -2.56 13.36
N HIS A 242 8.20 -2.79 12.58
CA HIS A 242 7.08 -1.86 12.59
C HIS A 242 5.75 -2.58 12.38
N VAL A 243 4.76 -2.21 13.17
CA VAL A 243 3.36 -2.62 13.01
C VAL A 243 2.52 -1.36 12.91
N ILE A 244 1.67 -1.28 11.89
CA ILE A 244 0.70 -0.21 11.72
C ILE A 244 -0.69 -0.83 11.79
N LEU A 245 -1.43 -0.50 12.83
CA LEU A 245 -2.81 -0.93 12.96
C LEU A 245 -3.68 -0.15 11.99
N ALA A 246 -4.52 -0.86 11.26
CA ALA A 246 -5.29 -0.32 10.17
C ALA A 246 -6.76 -0.78 10.24
N HIS A 247 -7.60 -0.17 9.41
CA HIS A 247 -9.02 -0.49 9.24
C HIS A 247 -9.83 -0.47 10.55
N LEU A 248 -9.56 0.54 11.40
CA LEU A 248 -10.28 0.72 12.67
C LEU A 248 -11.71 1.20 12.41
N SER A 249 -12.67 0.61 13.13
CA SER A 249 -14.05 1.07 13.17
C SER A 249 -14.16 2.42 13.86
N GLU A 250 -14.72 3.43 13.22
CA GLU A 250 -14.96 4.75 13.85
C GLU A 250 -15.98 4.68 15.00
N THR A 251 -16.82 3.65 15.03
CA THR A 251 -17.89 3.49 16.04
C THR A 251 -17.50 2.53 17.15
N ASN A 252 -16.79 1.45 16.83
CA ASN A 252 -16.56 0.34 17.77
C ASN A 252 -15.08 0.18 18.12
N ASN A 253 -14.26 1.22 17.90
CA ASN A 253 -12.86 1.25 18.31
C ASN A 253 -12.41 2.68 18.61
N THR A 254 -11.24 2.79 19.19
CA THR A 254 -10.45 4.02 19.26
C THR A 254 -8.99 3.69 19.03
N PRO A 255 -8.17 4.60 18.46
CA PRO A 255 -6.73 4.39 18.32
C PRO A 255 -6.07 3.94 19.63
N GLN A 256 -6.45 4.55 20.75
CA GLN A 256 -5.89 4.23 22.06
C GLN A 256 -6.21 2.79 22.49
N LYS A 257 -7.46 2.34 22.34
CA LYS A 257 -7.85 0.96 22.68
C LYS A 257 -7.14 -0.07 21.82
N ALA A 258 -6.98 0.21 20.52
CA ALA A 258 -6.24 -0.65 19.61
C ALA A 258 -4.78 -0.77 20.05
N VAL A 259 -4.10 0.35 20.33
CA VAL A 259 -2.71 0.37 20.82
C VAL A 259 -2.58 -0.32 22.18
N ASP A 260 -3.47 -0.04 23.14
CA ASP A 260 -3.41 -0.62 24.48
C ASP A 260 -3.59 -2.15 24.45
N GLU A 261 -4.44 -2.67 23.57
CA GLU A 261 -4.65 -4.12 23.47
C GLU A 261 -3.56 -4.80 22.66
N VAL A 262 -3.31 -4.32 21.44
CA VAL A 262 -2.38 -4.96 20.51
C VAL A 262 -0.92 -4.78 20.95
N GLY A 263 -0.59 -3.64 21.53
CA GLY A 263 0.75 -3.35 22.08
C GLY A 263 1.24 -4.34 23.12
N LYS A 264 0.33 -5.03 23.83
CA LYS A 264 0.69 -6.10 24.80
C LYS A 264 1.44 -7.28 24.15
N ALA A 265 1.29 -7.47 22.84
CA ALA A 265 2.01 -8.52 22.10
C ALA A 265 3.43 -8.11 21.74
N LEU A 266 3.77 -6.83 21.75
CA LEU A 266 5.00 -6.31 21.17
C LEU A 266 5.99 -5.87 22.25
N ASN A 267 7.29 -6.06 21.98
CA ASN A 267 8.33 -5.42 22.77
C ASN A 267 8.56 -4.00 22.22
N PRO A 268 8.20 -2.94 22.98
CA PRO A 268 8.28 -1.56 22.50
C PRO A 268 9.72 -1.08 22.23
N ASN A 269 10.73 -1.78 22.73
CA ASN A 269 12.12 -1.47 22.44
C ASN A 269 12.57 -1.98 21.06
N ASN A 270 11.85 -2.93 20.47
CA ASN A 270 12.22 -3.59 19.23
C ASN A 270 11.26 -3.28 18.08
N VAL A 271 9.99 -3.06 18.36
CA VAL A 271 8.92 -2.89 17.37
C VAL A 271 8.18 -1.59 17.62
N GLN A 272 8.16 -0.72 16.63
CA GLN A 272 7.34 0.49 16.63
C GLN A 272 5.88 0.10 16.34
N LEU A 273 4.93 0.71 17.04
CA LEU A 273 3.50 0.52 16.84
C LEU A 273 2.84 1.86 16.53
N ASP A 274 2.20 1.94 15.37
CA ASP A 274 1.43 3.10 14.93
C ASP A 274 0.00 2.72 14.58
N VAL A 275 -0.87 3.71 14.39
CA VAL A 275 -2.27 3.53 13.98
C VAL A 275 -2.55 4.40 12.77
N ALA A 276 -3.07 3.79 11.71
CA ALA A 276 -3.63 4.51 10.58
C ALA A 276 -5.10 4.86 10.84
N VAL A 277 -5.49 6.07 10.46
CA VAL A 277 -6.85 6.59 10.68
C VAL A 277 -7.51 6.99 9.36
N GLN A 278 -8.85 7.13 9.39
CA GLN A 278 -9.64 7.40 8.20
C GLN A 278 -9.34 8.77 7.56
N HIS A 279 -9.13 9.80 8.35
CA HIS A 279 -9.16 11.19 7.91
C HIS A 279 -7.79 11.83 7.70
N GLU A 280 -6.72 11.15 8.11
CA GLU A 280 -5.36 11.66 8.04
C GLU A 280 -4.42 10.65 7.37
N CYS A 281 -3.45 11.17 6.62
CA CYS A 281 -2.38 10.34 6.09
C CYS A 281 -1.36 10.03 7.18
N SER A 282 -0.89 8.80 7.24
CA SER A 282 0.23 8.44 8.12
C SER A 282 1.52 9.21 7.77
N ALA A 283 2.55 9.07 8.59
CA ALA A 283 3.91 9.38 8.17
C ALA A 283 4.31 8.53 6.95
N LEU A 284 5.36 8.93 6.24
CA LEU A 284 6.03 8.09 5.26
C LEU A 284 7.08 7.26 5.99
N PHE A 285 6.79 5.98 6.21
CA PHE A 285 7.68 5.04 6.86
C PHE A 285 8.67 4.46 5.85
N ARG A 286 9.96 4.47 6.17
CA ARG A 286 11.05 3.94 5.34
C ARG A 286 11.71 2.76 6.00
N ILE A 287 11.94 1.69 5.24
CA ILE A 287 12.47 0.42 5.72
C ILE A 287 13.70 0.08 4.88
N LYS A 288 14.78 -0.33 5.56
CA LYS A 288 16.07 -0.74 4.95
C LYS A 288 16.20 -2.25 4.93
#